data_351c78fbaf67074efa52b3c1e0cfde06
#
_entry.id   351c78fbaf67074efa52b3c1e0cfde06
#
_cell.length_a   1.000
_cell.length_b   1.000
_cell.length_c   1.000
_cell.angle_alpha   90.00
_cell.angle_beta   90.00
_cell.angle_gamma   90.00
#
_symmetry.space_group_name_H-M   'P 1'
#
loop_
_entity.id
_entity.type
_entity.pdbx_description
1 polymer ?
#
loop_
_entity_poly.entity_id
_entity_poly.type
_entity_poly.pdbx_seq_one_letter_code
_entity_poly.pdbx_strand_id
1 'polypeptide(L)'
;MRPALITFALVLVLAGCSDDSLIDDGFAASRYLFVWATDSDSVDLNFLAVLDADPVSDTYAEVLTTVPVPTEGRTRGHHTEHRLHEDGRLFANDFGTGKTYVFDLTDPLIPTVLDSFTVAGPLASPHSFERLSSGNVLATFQNNGPDNTAPGGIAELDPRGVTVRWSSAGEPGNS
;
A
#
# COMPACT_ATOMS: atom_id res chain seq x y z
N MET A 1 65.32 -44.52 -9.26
CA MET A 1 63.91 -44.58 -8.87
C MET A 1 63.53 -43.24 -8.30
N ARG A 2 62.73 -42.46 -9.00
CA ARG A 2 62.24 -41.16 -8.54
C ARG A 2 60.77 -41.34 -8.07
N PRO A 3 60.34 -40.88 -6.89
CA PRO A 3 58.96 -40.99 -6.48
C PRO A 3 58.13 -39.93 -7.20
N ALA A 4 56.99 -40.33 -7.72
CA ALA A 4 55.99 -39.46 -8.28
C ALA A 4 55.18 -38.78 -7.15
N LEU A 5 55.21 -37.46 -7.15
CA LEU A 5 54.29 -36.66 -6.31
C LEU A 5 52.91 -36.66 -6.96
N ILE A 6 51.93 -37.21 -6.25
CA ILE A 6 50.53 -37.11 -6.59
C ILE A 6 49.99 -35.88 -5.88
N THR A 7 49.69 -34.84 -6.65
CA THR A 7 49.03 -33.62 -6.14
C THR A 7 47.53 -33.87 -6.12
N PHE A 8 46.96 -33.96 -4.94
CA PHE A 8 45.49 -33.96 -4.75
C PHE A 8 44.98 -32.54 -4.86
N ALA A 9 44.20 -32.24 -5.90
CA ALA A 9 43.46 -31.00 -6.01
C ALA A 9 42.17 -31.15 -5.18
N LEU A 10 42.07 -30.40 -4.08
CA LEU A 10 40.85 -30.29 -3.29
C LEU A 10 39.90 -29.33 -4.01
N VAL A 11 38.86 -29.85 -4.66
CA VAL A 11 37.78 -29.05 -5.23
C VAL A 11 36.81 -28.71 -4.07
N LEU A 12 36.90 -27.47 -3.61
CA LEU A 12 35.95 -26.92 -2.65
C LEU A 12 34.66 -26.55 -3.39
N VAL A 13 33.64 -27.40 -3.31
CA VAL A 13 32.28 -27.07 -3.79
C VAL A 13 31.65 -26.16 -2.73
N LEU A 14 31.68 -24.86 -2.98
CA LEU A 14 30.82 -23.92 -2.22
C LEU A 14 29.37 -24.18 -2.63
N ALA A 15 28.65 -24.98 -1.86
CA ALA A 15 27.20 -25.00 -1.91
C ALA A 15 26.73 -23.63 -1.38
N GLY A 16 26.49 -22.71 -2.28
CA GLY A 16 25.74 -21.50 -1.97
C GLY A 16 24.35 -21.92 -1.55
N CYS A 17 23.98 -21.65 -0.31
CA CYS A 17 22.59 -21.66 0.10
C CYS A 17 21.90 -20.51 -0.67
N SER A 18 21.33 -20.81 -1.82
CA SER A 18 20.27 -20.02 -2.39
C SER A 18 19.00 -20.38 -1.60
N ASP A 19 18.82 -19.69 -0.48
CA ASP A 19 17.54 -19.72 0.23
C ASP A 19 16.58 -18.78 -0.52
N ASP A 20 16.34 -19.11 -1.80
CA ASP A 20 15.27 -18.54 -2.63
C ASP A 20 13.95 -19.28 -2.35
N SER A 21 13.61 -19.46 -1.08
CA SER A 21 12.21 -19.59 -0.71
C SER A 21 11.61 -18.17 -0.65
N LEU A 22 11.67 -17.45 -1.77
CA LEU A 22 10.69 -16.42 -2.02
C LEU A 22 9.34 -17.13 -1.90
N ILE A 23 8.57 -16.76 -0.91
CA ILE A 23 7.18 -17.16 -0.82
C ILE A 23 6.58 -16.68 -2.13
N ASP A 24 6.43 -17.61 -3.09
CA ASP A 24 5.65 -17.39 -4.29
C ASP A 24 4.20 -17.34 -3.82
N ASP A 25 3.77 -16.17 -3.42
CA ASP A 25 2.40 -15.89 -3.01
C ASP A 25 1.45 -15.79 -4.22
N GLY A 26 1.91 -16.20 -5.39
CA GLY A 26 1.12 -16.24 -6.62
C GLY A 26 0.88 -14.85 -7.25
N PHE A 27 1.50 -13.80 -6.72
CA PHE A 27 1.44 -12.49 -7.34
C PHE A 27 2.57 -12.34 -8.35
N ALA A 28 2.22 -12.13 -9.61
CA ALA A 28 3.20 -11.69 -10.60
C ALA A 28 3.82 -10.37 -10.13
N ALA A 29 5.16 -10.27 -10.18
CA ALA A 29 5.84 -9.02 -9.87
C ALA A 29 5.26 -7.90 -10.73
N SER A 30 4.77 -6.85 -10.10
CA SER A 30 4.26 -5.69 -10.82
C SER A 30 5.42 -4.97 -11.47
N ARG A 31 5.26 -4.60 -12.74
CA ARG A 31 6.18 -3.69 -13.42
C ARG A 31 6.20 -2.29 -12.80
N TYR A 32 5.19 -1.93 -12.02
CA TYR A 32 5.01 -0.59 -11.50
C TYR A 32 5.06 -0.58 -9.97
N LEU A 33 5.68 0.47 -9.43
CA LEU A 33 5.64 0.83 -8.02
C LEU A 33 4.76 2.07 -7.86
N PHE A 34 3.80 2.00 -6.94
CA PHE A 34 2.92 3.10 -6.61
C PHE A 34 3.37 3.76 -5.31
N VAL A 35 3.65 5.05 -5.35
CA VAL A 35 4.18 5.81 -4.21
C VAL A 35 3.21 6.93 -3.85
N TRP A 36 2.62 6.85 -2.67
CA TRP A 36 1.82 7.92 -2.10
C TRP A 36 2.73 8.98 -1.50
N ALA A 37 2.78 10.16 -2.11
CA ALA A 37 3.72 11.21 -1.79
C ALA A 37 3.03 12.43 -1.19
N THR A 38 3.64 12.98 -0.15
CA THR A 38 3.27 14.27 0.44
C THR A 38 4.17 15.35 -0.13
N ASP A 39 3.56 16.48 -0.54
CA ASP A 39 4.32 17.66 -0.87
C ASP A 39 5.05 18.20 0.38
N SER A 40 6.37 18.40 0.27
CA SER A 40 7.24 18.69 1.41
C SER A 40 7.12 20.12 1.93
N ASP A 41 6.79 21.07 1.06
CA ASP A 41 6.68 22.50 1.41
C ASP A 41 5.23 22.94 1.64
N SER A 42 4.26 22.05 1.40
CA SER A 42 2.82 22.27 1.57
C SER A 42 2.26 23.38 0.67
N VAL A 43 2.89 23.64 -0.47
CA VAL A 43 2.45 24.61 -1.48
C VAL A 43 1.61 23.92 -2.55
N ASP A 44 2.06 22.72 -2.97
CA ASP A 44 1.40 21.94 -4.01
C ASP A 44 0.51 20.84 -3.40
N LEU A 45 -0.15 20.10 -4.29
CA LEU A 45 -1.03 18.99 -3.89
C LEU A 45 -0.22 17.71 -3.62
N ASN A 46 -0.65 16.92 -2.64
CA ASN A 46 -0.19 15.53 -2.54
C ASN A 46 -0.56 14.77 -3.81
N PHE A 47 0.18 13.73 -4.11
CA PHE A 47 -0.02 12.96 -5.35
C PHE A 47 0.35 11.50 -5.18
N LEU A 48 -0.26 10.65 -5.99
CA LEU A 48 0.22 9.30 -6.22
C LEU A 48 1.17 9.34 -7.42
N ALA A 49 2.38 8.82 -7.24
CA ALA A 49 3.35 8.61 -8.31
C ALA A 49 3.36 7.15 -8.75
N VAL A 50 3.52 6.94 -10.04
CA VAL A 50 3.75 5.63 -10.66
C VAL A 50 5.18 5.60 -11.18
N LEU A 51 5.97 4.66 -10.68
CA LEU A 51 7.36 4.46 -11.06
C LEU A 51 7.52 3.17 -11.86
N ASP A 52 8.48 3.14 -12.76
CA ASP A 52 8.91 1.90 -13.40
C ASP A 52 9.71 1.07 -12.38
N ALA A 53 9.21 -0.11 -12.05
CA ALA A 53 9.84 -1.06 -11.13
C ALA A 53 10.46 -2.27 -11.84
N ASP A 54 10.46 -2.29 -13.18
CA ASP A 54 11.10 -3.35 -13.96
C ASP A 54 12.61 -3.14 -14.00
N PRO A 55 13.44 -3.98 -13.34
CA PRO A 55 14.87 -3.77 -13.22
C PRO A 55 15.65 -3.92 -14.54
N VAL A 56 14.99 -4.40 -15.61
CA VAL A 56 15.59 -4.52 -16.94
C VAL A 56 15.11 -3.43 -17.91
N SER A 57 14.25 -2.53 -17.45
CA SER A 57 13.76 -1.39 -18.23
C SER A 57 14.79 -0.26 -18.29
N ASP A 58 14.86 0.43 -19.42
CA ASP A 58 15.68 1.64 -19.58
C ASP A 58 15.22 2.81 -18.68
N THR A 59 13.96 2.76 -18.22
CA THR A 59 13.33 3.74 -17.33
C THR A 59 13.18 3.25 -15.88
N TYR A 60 13.95 2.22 -15.49
CA TYR A 60 13.90 1.70 -14.12
C TYR A 60 14.09 2.81 -13.08
N ALA A 61 13.19 2.82 -12.08
CA ALA A 61 13.10 3.80 -10.99
C ALA A 61 12.73 5.24 -11.42
N GLU A 62 12.39 5.48 -12.69
CA GLU A 62 11.87 6.77 -13.10
C GLU A 62 10.37 6.92 -12.77
N VAL A 63 9.96 8.16 -12.48
CA VAL A 63 8.54 8.50 -12.34
C VAL A 63 7.92 8.60 -13.72
N LEU A 64 6.98 7.70 -14.03
CA LEU A 64 6.32 7.64 -15.32
C LEU A 64 5.13 8.59 -15.41
N THR A 65 4.37 8.73 -14.33
CA THR A 65 3.22 9.62 -14.24
C THR A 65 2.86 9.92 -12.79
N THR A 66 2.06 10.95 -12.56
CA THR A 66 1.52 11.31 -11.26
C THR A 66 0.05 11.68 -11.37
N VAL A 67 -0.71 11.44 -10.29
CA VAL A 67 -2.07 11.95 -10.15
C VAL A 67 -2.19 12.75 -8.85
N PRO A 68 -2.38 14.08 -8.94
CA PRO A 68 -2.59 14.91 -7.77
C PRO A 68 -3.97 14.65 -7.15
N VAL A 69 -4.07 14.83 -5.84
CA VAL A 69 -5.35 14.74 -5.12
C VAL A 69 -5.80 16.13 -4.66
N PRO A 70 -7.10 16.44 -4.75
CA PRO A 70 -7.62 17.72 -4.31
C PRO A 70 -7.62 17.76 -2.76
N THR A 71 -6.54 18.25 -2.17
CA THR A 71 -6.42 18.46 -0.73
C THR A 71 -6.30 19.93 -0.43
N GLU A 72 -7.04 20.38 0.58
CA GLU A 72 -6.90 21.72 1.12
C GLU A 72 -6.23 21.64 2.50
N GLY A 73 -5.33 22.59 2.77
CA GLY A 73 -4.67 22.76 4.07
C GLY A 73 -3.50 21.80 4.30
N ARG A 74 -3.21 21.52 5.57
CA ARG A 74 -2.10 20.68 5.99
C ARG A 74 -2.39 19.23 5.71
N THR A 75 -1.71 18.69 4.74
CA THR A 75 -1.88 17.32 4.26
C THR A 75 -0.72 16.44 4.71
N ARG A 76 -0.99 15.14 4.91
CA ARG A 76 0.03 14.13 5.21
C ARG A 76 -0.38 12.83 4.56
N GLY A 77 0.20 12.51 3.42
CA GLY A 77 0.15 11.15 2.90
C GLY A 77 0.69 10.18 3.96
N HIS A 78 -0.04 9.10 4.25
CA HIS A 78 0.34 8.24 5.37
C HIS A 78 0.38 6.77 4.96
N HIS A 79 -0.75 6.08 4.90
CA HIS A 79 -0.80 4.66 4.55
C HIS A 79 -1.47 4.43 3.21
N THR A 80 -1.00 3.36 2.53
CA THR A 80 -1.69 2.72 1.41
C THR A 80 -1.96 1.26 1.76
N GLU A 81 -2.71 0.57 0.92
CA GLU A 81 -2.63 -0.89 0.85
C GLU A 81 -1.20 -1.29 0.48
N HIS A 82 -0.73 -2.44 0.98
CA HIS A 82 0.62 -2.94 0.72
C HIS A 82 0.77 -3.55 -0.68
N ARG A 83 -0.33 -3.95 -1.29
CA ARG A 83 -0.38 -4.59 -2.59
C ARG A 83 -1.53 -4.04 -3.41
N LEU A 84 -1.30 -3.85 -4.70
CA LEU A 84 -2.38 -3.57 -5.62
C LEU A 84 -3.17 -4.86 -5.88
N HIS A 85 -4.47 -4.80 -5.63
CA HIS A 85 -5.38 -5.90 -5.93
C HIS A 85 -5.67 -5.98 -7.44
N GLU A 86 -6.11 -7.15 -7.92
CA GLU A 86 -6.41 -7.42 -9.34
C GLU A 86 -7.52 -6.52 -9.93
N ASP A 87 -8.36 -5.92 -9.08
CA ASP A 87 -9.36 -4.93 -9.50
C ASP A 87 -8.77 -3.56 -9.86
N GLY A 88 -7.46 -3.38 -9.66
CA GLY A 88 -6.76 -2.12 -9.95
C GLY A 88 -7.12 -0.98 -9.01
N ARG A 89 -7.70 -1.25 -7.83
CA ARG A 89 -8.04 -0.23 -6.84
C ARG A 89 -6.97 -0.14 -5.76
N LEU A 90 -6.62 1.09 -5.37
CA LEU A 90 -5.69 1.37 -4.28
C LEU A 90 -6.29 2.40 -3.33
N PHE A 91 -6.29 2.07 -2.04
CA PHE A 91 -6.68 2.97 -0.97
C PHE A 91 -5.44 3.65 -0.40
N ALA A 92 -5.49 4.98 -0.28
CA ALA A 92 -4.41 5.76 0.33
C ALA A 92 -4.98 6.86 1.21
N ASN A 93 -4.56 6.92 2.49
CA ASN A 93 -5.06 7.93 3.39
C ASN A 93 -4.14 9.14 3.52
N ASP A 94 -4.76 10.27 3.79
CA ASP A 94 -4.14 11.51 4.22
C ASP A 94 -4.47 11.73 5.71
N PHE A 95 -3.47 11.58 6.55
CA PHE A 95 -3.63 11.71 7.99
C PHE A 95 -3.95 13.15 8.43
N GLY A 96 -3.48 14.15 7.67
CA GLY A 96 -3.69 15.55 7.99
C GLY A 96 -5.15 15.99 7.85
N THR A 97 -5.84 15.44 6.86
CA THR A 97 -7.25 15.75 6.58
C THR A 97 -8.21 14.67 7.07
N GLY A 98 -7.70 13.50 7.50
CA GLY A 98 -8.50 12.32 7.81
C GLY A 98 -9.22 11.73 6.60
N LYS A 99 -8.80 12.08 5.39
CA LYS A 99 -9.40 11.63 4.13
C LYS A 99 -8.67 10.41 3.58
N THR A 100 -9.41 9.47 3.03
CA THR A 100 -8.88 8.38 2.21
C THR A 100 -9.30 8.60 0.77
N TYR A 101 -8.35 8.44 -0.15
CA TYR A 101 -8.58 8.42 -1.58
C TYR A 101 -8.61 7.00 -2.08
N VAL A 102 -9.47 6.73 -3.04
CA VAL A 102 -9.52 5.47 -3.80
C VAL A 102 -9.06 5.79 -5.21
N PHE A 103 -7.94 5.21 -5.61
CA PHE A 103 -7.38 5.36 -6.94
C PHE A 103 -7.85 4.23 -7.85
N ASP A 104 -8.05 4.57 -9.12
CA ASP A 104 -8.19 3.63 -10.23
C ASP A 104 -6.85 3.52 -10.95
N LEU A 105 -6.25 2.33 -10.89
CA LEU A 105 -4.95 1.97 -11.46
C LEU A 105 -5.09 0.81 -12.46
N THR A 106 -6.29 0.61 -13.02
CA THR A 106 -6.53 -0.41 -14.06
C THR A 106 -5.68 -0.14 -15.30
N ASP A 107 -5.40 1.12 -15.60
CA ASP A 107 -4.30 1.55 -16.47
C ASP A 107 -3.29 2.32 -15.61
N PRO A 108 -2.15 1.71 -15.24
CA PRO A 108 -1.16 2.33 -14.37
C PRO A 108 -0.55 3.63 -14.93
N LEU A 109 -0.59 3.82 -16.25
CA LEU A 109 -0.05 5.03 -16.89
C LEU A 109 -1.09 6.15 -17.01
N ILE A 110 -2.35 5.86 -16.72
CA ILE A 110 -3.46 6.83 -16.70
C ILE A 110 -4.21 6.71 -15.36
N PRO A 111 -3.52 6.88 -14.22
CA PRO A 111 -4.14 6.76 -12.91
C PRO A 111 -5.16 7.86 -12.68
N THR A 112 -6.26 7.56 -12.01
CA THR A 112 -7.29 8.54 -11.66
C THR A 112 -7.73 8.41 -10.21
N VAL A 113 -8.22 9.51 -9.62
CA VAL A 113 -8.92 9.47 -8.35
C VAL A 113 -10.37 9.07 -8.63
N LEU A 114 -10.77 7.89 -8.15
CA LEU A 114 -12.12 7.36 -8.35
C LEU A 114 -13.11 7.94 -7.34
N ASP A 115 -12.71 7.98 -6.06
CA ASP A 115 -13.55 8.42 -4.96
C ASP A 115 -12.71 8.87 -3.75
N SER A 116 -13.36 9.41 -2.73
CA SER A 116 -12.72 9.71 -1.45
C SER A 116 -13.75 9.72 -0.31
N PHE A 117 -13.31 9.37 0.90
CA PHE A 117 -14.15 9.38 2.08
C PHE A 117 -13.38 9.79 3.34
N THR A 118 -14.10 10.19 4.39
CA THR A 118 -13.52 10.56 5.70
C THR A 118 -14.10 9.73 6.84
N VAL A 119 -15.24 9.10 6.61
CA VAL A 119 -16.00 8.36 7.62
C VAL A 119 -16.56 7.05 7.08
N ALA A 120 -16.78 6.10 7.99
CA ALA A 120 -17.52 4.87 7.72
C ALA A 120 -18.53 4.64 8.86
N GLY A 121 -19.80 4.92 8.61
CA GLY A 121 -20.80 5.01 9.68
C GLY A 121 -20.42 6.12 10.67
N PRO A 122 -20.29 5.83 11.99
CA PRO A 122 -19.82 6.80 12.97
C PRO A 122 -18.30 6.90 13.05
N LEU A 123 -17.54 5.99 12.41
CA LEU A 123 -16.10 5.93 12.50
C LEU A 123 -15.45 7.00 11.64
N ALA A 124 -14.38 7.62 12.15
CA ALA A 124 -13.63 8.66 11.48
C ALA A 124 -12.11 8.40 11.56
N SER A 125 -11.33 9.14 10.77
CA SER A 125 -9.89 9.01 10.68
C SER A 125 -9.44 7.60 10.28
N PRO A 126 -9.73 7.19 9.02
CA PRO A 126 -9.26 5.91 8.49
C PRO A 126 -7.74 5.83 8.52
N HIS A 127 -7.19 4.63 8.81
CA HIS A 127 -5.76 4.50 9.05
C HIS A 127 -5.11 3.42 8.19
N SER A 128 -5.47 2.16 8.36
CA SER A 128 -4.82 1.04 7.65
C SER A 128 -5.86 0.22 6.89
N PHE A 129 -5.42 -0.44 5.83
CA PHE A 129 -6.28 -1.15 4.91
C PHE A 129 -5.75 -2.55 4.67
N GLU A 130 -6.67 -3.52 4.60
CA GLU A 130 -6.38 -4.90 4.23
C GLU A 130 -7.44 -5.42 3.26
N ARG A 131 -7.00 -5.97 2.14
CA ARG A 131 -7.90 -6.52 1.13
C ARG A 131 -8.40 -7.90 1.56
N LEU A 132 -9.71 -8.08 1.56
CA LEU A 132 -10.36 -9.35 1.86
C LEU A 132 -10.46 -10.21 0.57
N SER A 133 -10.59 -11.52 0.75
CA SER A 133 -10.81 -12.46 -0.36
C SER A 133 -12.12 -12.21 -1.15
N SER A 134 -13.04 -11.46 -0.57
CA SER A 134 -14.26 -10.98 -1.26
C SER A 134 -14.00 -9.84 -2.24
N GLY A 135 -12.80 -9.24 -2.23
CA GLY A 135 -12.47 -7.99 -2.92
C GLY A 135 -12.79 -6.74 -2.11
N ASN A 136 -13.54 -6.84 -1.01
CA ASN A 136 -13.79 -5.73 -0.10
C ASN A 136 -12.52 -5.37 0.68
N VAL A 137 -12.52 -4.21 1.33
CA VAL A 137 -11.40 -3.69 2.12
C VAL A 137 -11.82 -3.61 3.58
N LEU A 138 -11.03 -4.22 4.47
CA LEU A 138 -11.14 -4.00 5.89
C LEU A 138 -10.28 -2.80 6.26
N ALA A 139 -10.89 -1.74 6.78
CA ALA A 139 -10.21 -0.51 7.18
C ALA A 139 -10.28 -0.31 8.69
N THR A 140 -9.18 0.12 9.30
CA THR A 140 -9.16 0.56 10.70
C THR A 140 -9.46 2.06 10.78
N PHE A 141 -10.12 2.47 11.85
CA PHE A 141 -10.46 3.87 12.13
C PHE A 141 -10.01 4.21 13.54
N GLN A 142 -9.39 5.37 13.69
CA GLN A 142 -8.82 5.75 14.99
C GLN A 142 -9.86 6.33 15.94
N ASN A 143 -10.93 6.90 15.40
CA ASN A 143 -11.87 7.71 16.15
C ASN A 143 -13.32 7.36 15.82
N ASN A 144 -14.19 7.84 16.69
CA ASN A 144 -15.64 7.83 16.52
C ASN A 144 -16.13 9.28 16.44
N GLY A 145 -16.79 9.61 15.32
CA GLY A 145 -17.32 10.94 15.07
C GLY A 145 -16.28 12.03 14.71
N PRO A 146 -16.73 13.22 14.40
CA PRO A 146 -15.90 14.32 13.94
C PRO A 146 -14.99 14.90 15.03
N ASP A 147 -15.29 14.66 16.29
CA ASP A 147 -14.61 15.24 17.45
C ASP A 147 -13.39 14.45 17.92
N ASN A 148 -12.93 13.50 17.13
CA ASN A 148 -11.76 12.69 17.44
C ASN A 148 -11.88 11.91 18.76
N THR A 149 -13.06 11.45 19.10
CA THR A 149 -13.35 10.74 20.34
C THR A 149 -13.12 9.24 20.19
N ALA A 150 -12.59 8.62 21.24
CA ALA A 150 -12.52 7.16 21.34
C ALA A 150 -13.95 6.57 21.59
N PRO A 151 -14.14 5.29 21.28
CA PRO A 151 -13.21 4.38 20.66
C PRO A 151 -13.21 4.49 19.15
N GLY A 152 -12.10 4.06 18.52
CA GLY A 152 -12.08 3.78 17.10
C GLY A 152 -12.81 2.48 16.75
N GLY A 153 -12.51 1.93 15.58
CA GLY A 153 -13.17 0.69 15.15
C GLY A 153 -12.61 0.16 13.84
N ILE A 154 -13.39 -0.74 13.26
CA ILE A 154 -13.13 -1.30 11.95
C ILE A 154 -14.36 -1.18 11.07
N ALA A 155 -14.15 -1.01 9.76
CA ALA A 155 -15.21 -1.06 8.78
C ALA A 155 -14.81 -1.94 7.60
N GLU A 156 -15.76 -2.65 7.04
CA GLU A 156 -15.66 -3.27 5.74
C GLU A 156 -16.22 -2.30 4.71
N LEU A 157 -15.42 -2.02 3.71
CA LEU A 157 -15.73 -1.12 2.61
C LEU A 157 -15.78 -1.93 1.31
N ASP A 158 -16.58 -1.52 0.36
CA ASP A 158 -16.51 -2.04 -0.99
C ASP A 158 -15.26 -1.50 -1.74
N PRO A 159 -14.94 -2.00 -2.95
CA PRO A 159 -13.78 -1.53 -3.71
C PRO A 159 -13.82 -0.04 -4.11
N ARG A 160 -14.93 0.66 -3.87
CA ARG A 160 -15.07 2.10 -4.09
C ARG A 160 -15.01 2.92 -2.81
N GLY A 161 -14.84 2.28 -1.64
CA GLY A 161 -14.82 2.95 -0.35
C GLY A 161 -16.19 3.14 0.30
N VAL A 162 -17.26 2.56 -0.27
CA VAL A 162 -18.61 2.62 0.33
C VAL A 162 -18.69 1.64 1.50
N THR A 163 -19.18 2.12 2.64
CA THR A 163 -19.30 1.31 3.85
C THR A 163 -20.31 0.17 3.66
N VAL A 164 -19.87 -1.06 3.84
CA VAL A 164 -20.70 -2.28 3.86
C VAL A 164 -21.20 -2.54 5.29
N ARG A 165 -20.28 -2.51 6.25
CA ARG A 165 -20.57 -2.68 7.68
C ARG A 165 -19.42 -2.12 8.52
N TRP A 166 -19.67 -1.90 9.80
CA TRP A 166 -18.69 -1.40 10.74
C TRP A 166 -18.91 -1.95 12.15
N SER A 167 -17.88 -1.88 12.98
CA SER A 167 -17.93 -2.21 14.40
C SER A 167 -17.00 -1.27 15.17
N SER A 168 -17.51 -0.71 16.27
CA SER A 168 -16.68 0.05 17.21
C SER A 168 -15.83 -0.89 18.05
N ALA A 169 -14.62 -0.46 18.41
CA ALA A 169 -13.75 -1.24 19.26
C ALA A 169 -14.27 -1.43 20.70
N GLY A 170 -15.24 -0.60 21.12
CA GLY A 170 -15.70 -0.56 22.51
C GLY A 170 -14.66 0.02 23.46
N GLU A 171 -15.09 0.40 24.67
CA GLU A 171 -14.16 0.76 25.74
C GLU A 171 -13.69 -0.51 26.45
N PRO A 172 -12.37 -0.67 26.72
CA PRO A 172 -11.88 -1.78 27.50
C PRO A 172 -12.53 -1.78 28.89
N GLY A 173 -13.33 -2.80 29.18
CA GLY A 173 -13.98 -2.99 30.48
C GLY A 173 -15.47 -2.65 30.56
N ASN A 174 -16.11 -2.23 29.45
CA ASN A 174 -17.55 -1.98 29.35
C ASN A 174 -18.25 -3.05 28.49
N SER A 175 -17.94 -4.30 28.74
CA SER A 175 -18.68 -5.45 28.18
C SER A 175 -19.64 -6.07 29.18
#